data_a33b81e000811260d392269dfa37ab58
#
_entry.id   a33b81e000811260d392269dfa37ab58
#
_cell.length_a   1.000
_cell.length_b   1.000
_cell.length_c   1.000
_cell.angle_alpha   90.00
_cell.angle_beta   90.00
_cell.angle_gamma   90.00
#
_symmetry.space_group_name_H-M   'P 1'
#
loop_
_entity.id
_entity.type
_entity.pdbx_description
1 polymer ?
#
loop_
_entity_poly.entity_id
_entity_poly.type
_entity_poly.pdbx_seq_one_letter_code
_entity_poly.pdbx_strand_id
1 'polypeptide(L)'
;MTTEPEAVNALATPLIPVTPKPAALNAADLTPAAAWSRRVRRIGGFIQAAFAAFWLGRASLAIGGRAGDVLLAASAVAVIGVLSYAIKVTAGLAPRPAGPEARRIERSVTVATVIELVAAFVLPVVVIAAGRSDWVLPSIVITIGPLLLWLDHLVHIPRYRPVGWALIAGPVILVATMSGSALAVTTGLAAGVVLLGTAAAGFHDLAGLRPAGAARPGSA
;
A
#
# COMPACT_ATOMS: atom_id res chain seq x y z
N MET A 1 67.51 45.56 -10.58
CA MET A 1 67.34 44.11 -10.86
C MET A 1 66.54 43.55 -9.71
N THR A 2 65.22 43.50 -9.86
CA THR A 2 64.25 43.02 -8.86
C THR A 2 63.64 41.78 -9.42
N THR A 3 63.92 40.65 -8.81
CA THR A 3 63.34 39.35 -9.13
C THR A 3 62.00 39.20 -8.39
N GLU A 4 60.90 39.08 -9.14
CA GLU A 4 59.60 38.73 -8.67
C GLU A 4 59.57 37.24 -8.25
N PRO A 5 58.96 36.87 -7.11
CA PRO A 5 58.72 35.50 -6.79
C PRO A 5 57.36 35.06 -7.38
N GLU A 6 57.40 33.99 -8.13
CA GLU A 6 56.35 33.22 -8.76
C GLU A 6 55.28 32.78 -7.73
N ALA A 7 54.05 33.25 -7.91
CA ALA A 7 52.91 32.84 -7.14
C ALA A 7 52.51 31.41 -7.51
N VAL A 8 52.84 30.46 -6.65
CA VAL A 8 52.37 29.07 -6.75
C VAL A 8 50.86 29.05 -6.53
N ASN A 9 50.14 28.84 -7.62
CA ASN A 9 48.70 28.69 -7.67
C ASN A 9 48.29 27.36 -6.99
N ALA A 10 47.97 27.41 -5.69
CA ALA A 10 47.42 26.28 -4.95
C ALA A 10 46.03 25.97 -5.49
N LEU A 11 45.96 24.94 -6.32
CA LEU A 11 44.71 24.32 -6.76
C LEU A 11 43.90 23.88 -5.52
N ALA A 12 42.99 24.75 -5.09
CA ALA A 12 42.00 24.42 -4.07
C ALA A 12 41.07 23.35 -4.66
N THR A 13 41.31 22.11 -4.28
CA THR A 13 40.39 21.00 -4.54
C THR A 13 39.03 21.38 -3.94
N PRO A 14 37.95 21.43 -4.74
CA PRO A 14 36.63 21.72 -4.19
C PRO A 14 36.24 20.61 -3.19
N LEU A 15 36.12 21.01 -1.92
CA LEU A 15 35.56 20.16 -0.87
C LEU A 15 34.13 19.81 -1.30
N ILE A 16 33.93 18.60 -1.79
CA ILE A 16 32.58 18.04 -2.02
C ILE A 16 31.88 18.13 -0.66
N PRO A 17 30.74 18.85 -0.55
CA PRO A 17 30.04 18.93 0.71
C PRO A 17 29.56 17.49 1.03
N VAL A 18 30.13 16.91 2.08
CA VAL A 18 29.66 15.67 2.64
C VAL A 18 28.23 15.93 3.14
N THR A 19 27.25 15.52 2.35
CA THR A 19 25.84 15.55 2.77
C THR A 19 25.75 14.78 4.10
N PRO A 20 25.36 15.41 5.22
CA PRO A 20 25.25 14.70 6.48
C PRO A 20 24.28 13.53 6.29
N LYS A 21 24.77 12.32 6.58
CA LYS A 21 23.93 11.11 6.61
C LYS A 21 22.72 11.43 7.48
N PRO A 22 21.49 11.27 6.96
CA PRO A 22 20.29 11.60 7.72
C PRO A 22 20.36 10.87 9.07
N ALA A 23 20.41 11.64 10.15
CA ALA A 23 20.40 11.10 11.51
C ALA A 23 19.21 10.15 11.61
N ALA A 24 19.44 8.94 12.14
CA ALA A 24 18.38 7.97 12.35
C ALA A 24 17.31 8.62 13.24
N LEU A 25 16.17 8.98 12.65
CA LEU A 25 15.04 9.59 13.35
C LEU A 25 14.61 8.61 14.45
N ASN A 26 14.79 9.00 15.70
CA ASN A 26 14.27 8.25 16.82
C ASN A 26 12.74 8.20 16.72
N ALA A 27 12.13 7.09 17.13
CA ALA A 27 10.67 6.94 17.08
C ALA A 27 9.93 8.04 17.89
N ALA A 28 10.62 8.69 18.84
CA ALA A 28 10.13 9.80 19.63
C ALA A 28 10.05 11.13 18.83
N ASP A 29 10.82 11.27 17.74
CA ASP A 29 10.92 12.51 16.95
C ASP A 29 9.89 12.55 15.80
N LEU A 30 9.04 11.51 15.69
CA LEU A 30 8.04 11.43 14.63
C LEU A 30 6.82 12.27 14.94
N THR A 31 6.40 13.07 13.95
CA THR A 31 5.08 13.69 14.02
C THR A 31 3.99 12.61 14.13
N PRO A 32 2.86 12.89 14.82
CA PRO A 32 1.74 11.94 14.91
C PRO A 32 1.28 11.42 13.54
N ALA A 33 1.26 12.27 12.52
CA ALA A 33 0.93 11.88 11.14
C ALA A 33 1.92 10.86 10.55
N ALA A 34 3.23 11.05 10.77
CA ALA A 34 4.25 10.09 10.31
C ALA A 34 4.15 8.74 11.04
N ALA A 35 3.88 8.74 12.33
CA ALA A 35 3.65 7.53 13.11
C ALA A 35 2.40 6.78 12.64
N TRP A 36 1.31 7.50 12.36
CA TRP A 36 0.09 6.94 11.77
C TRP A 36 0.30 6.43 10.35
N SER A 37 1.05 7.13 9.50
CA SER A 37 1.40 6.65 8.16
C SER A 37 2.06 5.27 8.21
N ARG A 38 3.02 5.04 9.13
CA ARG A 38 3.63 3.71 9.33
C ARG A 38 2.61 2.67 9.78
N ARG A 39 1.73 3.01 10.73
CA ARG A 39 0.69 2.12 11.22
C ARG A 39 -0.31 1.75 10.13
N VAL A 40 -0.77 2.73 9.35
CA VAL A 40 -1.69 2.51 8.22
C VAL A 40 -1.04 1.62 7.16
N ARG A 41 0.23 1.86 6.81
CA ARG A 41 0.97 0.98 5.87
C ARG A 41 1.08 -0.44 6.40
N ARG A 42 1.33 -0.62 7.70
CA ARG A 42 1.42 -1.95 8.31
C ARG A 42 0.07 -2.65 8.28
N ILE A 43 -0.94 -2.09 8.94
CA ILE A 43 -2.27 -2.71 9.08
C ILE A 43 -2.96 -2.79 7.71
N GLY A 44 -2.94 -1.68 6.95
CA GLY A 44 -3.50 -1.62 5.61
C GLY A 44 -2.86 -2.60 4.66
N GLY A 45 -1.53 -2.80 4.74
CA GLY A 45 -0.83 -3.80 3.94
C GLY A 45 -1.30 -5.23 4.22
N PHE A 46 -1.53 -5.60 5.48
CA PHE A 46 -2.11 -6.92 5.82
C PHE A 46 -3.54 -7.06 5.29
N ILE A 47 -4.36 -6.03 5.46
CA ILE A 47 -5.74 -6.01 4.96
C ILE A 47 -5.74 -6.14 3.43
N GLN A 48 -4.92 -5.35 2.74
CA GLN A 48 -4.79 -5.39 1.27
C GLN A 48 -4.31 -6.77 0.78
N ALA A 49 -3.36 -7.40 1.47
CA ALA A 49 -2.91 -8.75 1.12
C ALA A 49 -4.03 -9.80 1.30
N ALA A 50 -4.84 -9.69 2.37
CA ALA A 50 -6.00 -10.55 2.58
C ALA A 50 -7.07 -10.35 1.49
N PHE A 51 -7.39 -9.11 1.15
CA PHE A 51 -8.30 -8.80 0.04
C PHE A 51 -7.75 -9.27 -1.31
N ALA A 52 -6.43 -9.11 -1.55
CA ALA A 52 -5.78 -9.64 -2.75
C ALA A 52 -5.95 -11.17 -2.85
N ALA A 53 -5.75 -11.90 -1.75
CA ALA A 53 -5.98 -13.34 -1.71
C ALA A 53 -7.44 -13.70 -2.05
N PHE A 54 -8.40 -12.96 -1.49
CA PHE A 54 -9.82 -13.15 -1.81
C PHE A 54 -10.11 -12.93 -3.31
N TRP A 55 -9.66 -11.80 -3.88
CA TRP A 55 -9.93 -11.47 -5.28
C TRP A 55 -9.25 -12.41 -6.26
N LEU A 56 -7.98 -12.77 -6.02
CA LEU A 56 -7.25 -13.74 -6.85
C LEU A 56 -7.87 -15.14 -6.74
N GLY A 57 -8.30 -15.54 -5.54
CA GLY A 57 -9.00 -16.79 -5.34
C GLY A 57 -10.34 -16.84 -6.10
N ARG A 58 -11.11 -15.75 -6.05
CA ARG A 58 -12.37 -15.64 -6.80
C ARG A 58 -12.15 -15.72 -8.32
N ALA A 59 -11.12 -15.03 -8.82
CA ALA A 59 -10.75 -15.10 -10.24
C ALA A 59 -10.32 -16.52 -10.65
N SER A 60 -9.53 -17.20 -9.82
CA SER A 60 -9.07 -18.58 -10.04
C SER A 60 -10.23 -19.55 -10.14
N LEU A 61 -11.19 -19.45 -9.20
CA LEU A 61 -12.39 -20.27 -9.21
C LEU A 61 -13.29 -20.01 -10.42
N ALA A 62 -13.37 -18.75 -10.87
CA ALA A 62 -14.16 -18.37 -12.04
C ALA A 62 -13.53 -18.85 -13.36
N ILE A 63 -12.19 -18.93 -13.44
CA ILE A 63 -11.47 -19.52 -14.57
C ILE A 63 -11.70 -21.04 -14.59
N GLY A 64 -11.61 -21.70 -13.44
CA GLY A 64 -11.77 -23.15 -13.29
C GLY A 64 -10.70 -24.00 -13.97
N GLY A 65 -10.80 -25.30 -13.81
CA GLY A 65 -9.91 -26.28 -14.44
C GLY A 65 -8.42 -26.04 -14.09
N ARG A 66 -7.52 -26.64 -14.86
CA ARG A 66 -6.08 -26.58 -14.60
C ARG A 66 -5.51 -25.16 -14.58
N ALA A 67 -6.04 -24.25 -15.41
CA ALA A 67 -5.60 -22.86 -15.44
C ALA A 67 -5.95 -22.13 -14.14
N GLY A 68 -7.17 -22.34 -13.62
CA GLY A 68 -7.60 -21.82 -12.32
C GLY A 68 -6.76 -22.36 -11.18
N ASP A 69 -6.44 -23.67 -11.16
CA ASP A 69 -5.61 -24.30 -10.13
C ASP A 69 -4.19 -23.71 -10.11
N VAL A 70 -3.59 -23.53 -11.28
CA VAL A 70 -2.25 -22.89 -11.41
C VAL A 70 -2.29 -21.46 -10.90
N LEU A 71 -3.30 -20.68 -11.28
CA LEU A 71 -3.45 -19.30 -10.79
C LEU A 71 -3.63 -19.25 -9.27
N LEU A 72 -4.45 -20.16 -8.72
CA LEU A 72 -4.69 -20.25 -7.28
C LEU A 72 -3.38 -20.56 -6.52
N ALA A 73 -2.63 -21.53 -6.99
CA ALA A 73 -1.32 -21.88 -6.41
C ALA A 73 -0.32 -20.73 -6.48
N ALA A 74 -0.19 -20.10 -7.66
CA ALA A 74 0.69 -18.94 -7.84
C ALA A 74 0.29 -17.76 -6.93
N SER A 75 -1.01 -17.50 -6.82
CA SER A 75 -1.57 -16.45 -5.95
C SER A 75 -1.28 -16.74 -4.48
N ALA A 76 -1.46 -17.98 -4.03
CA ALA A 76 -1.16 -18.39 -2.67
C ALA A 76 0.33 -18.19 -2.34
N VAL A 77 1.24 -18.61 -3.23
CA VAL A 77 2.69 -18.39 -3.06
C VAL A 77 3.02 -16.90 -2.97
N ALA A 78 2.46 -16.07 -3.85
CA ALA A 78 2.70 -14.63 -3.85
C ALA A 78 2.18 -13.96 -2.56
N VAL A 79 0.97 -14.28 -2.11
CA VAL A 79 0.39 -13.77 -0.86
C VAL A 79 1.21 -14.21 0.36
N ILE A 80 1.56 -15.48 0.45
CA ILE A 80 2.41 -16.01 1.54
C ILE A 80 3.77 -15.32 1.54
N GLY A 81 4.38 -15.10 0.37
CA GLY A 81 5.63 -14.37 0.23
C GLY A 81 5.54 -12.94 0.76
N VAL A 82 4.49 -12.19 0.37
CA VAL A 82 4.25 -10.83 0.85
C VAL A 82 3.99 -10.80 2.36
N LEU A 83 3.19 -11.72 2.90
CA LEU A 83 2.90 -11.79 4.34
C LEU A 83 4.15 -12.19 5.15
N SER A 84 4.95 -13.13 4.67
CA SER A 84 6.21 -13.53 5.31
C SER A 84 7.20 -12.37 5.34
N TYR A 85 7.30 -11.61 4.25
CA TYR A 85 8.09 -10.39 4.19
C TYR A 85 7.55 -9.33 5.16
N ALA A 86 6.22 -9.14 5.18
CA ALA A 86 5.55 -8.22 6.10
C ALA A 86 5.89 -8.51 7.57
N ILE A 87 5.80 -9.77 8.01
CA ILE A 87 6.13 -10.17 9.38
C ILE A 87 7.58 -9.79 9.70
N LYS A 88 8.53 -10.07 8.80
CA LYS A 88 9.95 -9.73 9.00
C LYS A 88 10.17 -8.23 9.13
N VAL A 89 9.57 -7.40 8.26
CA VAL A 89 9.81 -5.96 8.24
C VAL A 89 9.02 -5.18 9.29
N THR A 90 7.92 -5.74 9.80
CA THR A 90 7.08 -5.09 10.81
C THR A 90 7.40 -5.50 12.25
N ALA A 91 8.28 -6.50 12.46
CA ALA A 91 8.76 -6.87 13.78
C ALA A 91 9.48 -5.67 14.43
N GLY A 92 9.09 -5.33 15.66
CA GLY A 92 9.70 -4.22 16.41
C GLY A 92 9.26 -2.81 16.00
N LEU A 93 8.19 -2.67 15.20
CA LEU A 93 7.62 -1.34 14.92
C LEU A 93 6.96 -0.75 16.17
N ALA A 94 7.12 0.57 16.31
CA ALA A 94 6.69 1.35 17.46
C ALA A 94 5.22 1.13 17.86
N PRO A 95 4.89 1.31 19.15
CA PRO A 95 3.53 1.19 19.66
C PRO A 95 2.60 2.24 19.03
N ARG A 96 1.29 2.07 19.32
CA ARG A 96 0.24 2.98 18.82
C ARG A 96 0.55 4.43 19.20
N PRO A 97 0.48 5.39 18.25
CA PRO A 97 0.64 6.80 18.56
C PRO A 97 -0.40 7.25 19.60
N ALA A 98 0.04 8.10 20.54
CA ALA A 98 -0.79 8.63 21.60
C ALA A 98 -1.01 10.15 21.42
N GLY A 99 -2.03 10.70 22.11
CA GLY A 99 -2.32 12.12 22.10
C GLY A 99 -3.62 12.50 21.36
N PRO A 100 -4.03 13.77 21.44
CA PRO A 100 -5.31 14.24 20.88
C PRO A 100 -5.33 14.17 19.34
N GLU A 101 -4.24 14.52 18.68
CA GLU A 101 -4.12 14.45 17.22
C GLU A 101 -4.18 13.00 16.72
N ALA A 102 -3.49 12.08 17.41
CA ALA A 102 -3.53 10.66 17.07
C ALA A 102 -4.97 10.10 17.17
N ARG A 103 -5.73 10.49 18.20
CA ARG A 103 -7.13 10.09 18.34
C ARG A 103 -8.02 10.67 17.24
N ARG A 104 -7.76 11.91 16.81
CA ARG A 104 -8.49 12.54 15.70
C ARG A 104 -8.27 11.77 14.39
N ILE A 105 -7.02 11.45 14.06
CA ILE A 105 -6.67 10.66 12.87
C ILE A 105 -7.33 9.28 12.94
N GLU A 106 -7.25 8.60 14.08
CA GLU A 106 -7.86 7.30 14.29
C GLU A 106 -9.37 7.32 14.08
N ARG A 107 -10.05 8.31 14.64
CA ARG A 107 -11.50 8.48 14.45
C ARG A 107 -11.83 8.68 12.96
N SER A 108 -11.06 9.51 12.26
CA SER A 108 -11.25 9.73 10.81
C SER A 108 -11.05 8.45 9.99
N VAL A 109 -10.00 7.66 10.30
CA VAL A 109 -9.76 6.37 9.66
C VAL A 109 -10.92 5.40 9.94
N THR A 110 -11.37 5.31 11.19
CA THR A 110 -12.48 4.44 11.58
C THR A 110 -13.77 4.82 10.85
N VAL A 111 -14.11 6.11 10.79
CA VAL A 111 -15.29 6.59 10.08
C VAL A 111 -15.21 6.26 8.59
N ALA A 112 -14.08 6.52 7.95
CA ALA A 112 -13.89 6.19 6.52
C ALA A 112 -14.04 4.69 6.26
N THR A 113 -13.46 3.84 7.13
CA THR A 113 -13.59 2.37 7.02
C THR A 113 -15.03 1.90 7.22
N VAL A 114 -15.79 2.51 8.14
CA VAL A 114 -17.20 2.17 8.34
C VAL A 114 -18.03 2.58 7.12
N ILE A 115 -17.78 3.77 6.57
CA ILE A 115 -18.47 4.22 5.35
C ILE A 115 -18.16 3.28 4.17
N GLU A 116 -16.90 2.90 3.99
CA GLU A 116 -16.50 1.95 2.96
C GLU A 116 -17.18 0.60 3.13
N LEU A 117 -17.20 0.06 4.36
CA LEU A 117 -17.84 -1.21 4.66
C LEU A 117 -19.34 -1.16 4.34
N VAL A 118 -20.04 -0.10 4.77
CA VAL A 118 -21.45 0.10 4.45
C VAL A 118 -21.66 0.18 2.93
N ALA A 119 -20.84 0.94 2.23
CA ALA A 119 -20.92 1.06 0.77
C ALA A 119 -20.67 -0.29 0.08
N ALA A 120 -19.71 -1.09 0.56
CA ALA A 120 -19.40 -2.43 0.04
C ALA A 120 -20.56 -3.44 0.20
N PHE A 121 -21.48 -3.23 1.16
CA PHE A 121 -22.70 -4.01 1.29
C PHE A 121 -23.87 -3.40 0.51
N VAL A 122 -24.05 -2.10 0.55
CA VAL A 122 -25.20 -1.41 -0.05
C VAL A 122 -25.11 -1.39 -1.59
N LEU A 123 -23.95 -1.08 -2.16
CA LEU A 123 -23.79 -1.01 -3.60
C LEU A 123 -24.13 -2.32 -4.33
N PRO A 124 -23.66 -3.50 -3.90
CA PRO A 124 -24.07 -4.77 -4.49
C PRO A 124 -25.59 -4.99 -4.46
N VAL A 125 -26.25 -4.63 -3.35
CA VAL A 125 -27.72 -4.77 -3.24
C VAL A 125 -28.43 -3.87 -4.25
N VAL A 126 -27.99 -2.61 -4.38
CA VAL A 126 -28.53 -1.66 -5.37
C VAL A 126 -28.33 -2.18 -6.79
N VAL A 127 -27.15 -2.69 -7.10
CA VAL A 127 -26.80 -3.22 -8.42
C VAL A 127 -27.65 -4.46 -8.76
N ILE A 128 -27.85 -5.37 -7.80
CA ILE A 128 -28.73 -6.54 -7.97
C ILE A 128 -30.17 -6.10 -8.19
N ALA A 129 -30.66 -5.15 -7.39
CA ALA A 129 -32.02 -4.61 -7.53
C ALA A 129 -32.24 -3.90 -8.88
N ALA A 130 -31.18 -3.34 -9.46
CA ALA A 130 -31.19 -2.76 -10.81
C ALA A 130 -31.08 -3.82 -11.95
N GLY A 131 -31.06 -5.12 -11.62
CA GLY A 131 -30.96 -6.22 -12.60
C GLY A 131 -29.55 -6.39 -13.19
N ARG A 132 -28.51 -5.87 -12.54
CA ARG A 132 -27.13 -5.89 -13.02
C ARG A 132 -26.24 -6.77 -12.13
N SER A 133 -26.60 -8.01 -11.94
CA SER A 133 -25.88 -8.96 -11.06
C SER A 133 -24.41 -9.17 -11.43
N ASP A 134 -24.05 -8.99 -12.69
CA ASP A 134 -22.66 -9.04 -13.18
C ASP A 134 -21.79 -7.87 -12.69
N TRP A 135 -22.41 -6.77 -12.23
CA TRP A 135 -21.71 -5.59 -11.71
C TRP A 135 -21.41 -5.67 -10.20
N VAL A 136 -21.83 -6.73 -9.53
CA VAL A 136 -21.63 -6.90 -8.08
C VAL A 136 -20.14 -6.82 -7.70
N LEU A 137 -19.27 -7.58 -8.38
CA LEU A 137 -17.84 -7.55 -8.08
C LEU A 137 -17.18 -6.19 -8.40
N PRO A 138 -17.40 -5.58 -9.58
CA PRO A 138 -16.96 -4.22 -9.85
C PRO A 138 -17.41 -3.19 -8.81
N SER A 139 -18.68 -3.27 -8.35
CA SER A 139 -19.23 -2.34 -7.37
C SER A 139 -18.50 -2.40 -6.02
N ILE A 140 -18.11 -3.59 -5.56
CA ILE A 140 -17.31 -3.75 -4.33
C ILE A 140 -15.92 -3.16 -4.51
N VAL A 141 -15.25 -3.40 -5.65
CA VAL A 141 -13.90 -2.85 -5.89
C VAL A 141 -13.90 -1.32 -5.91
N ILE A 142 -14.94 -0.71 -6.49
CA ILE A 142 -15.08 0.76 -6.53
C ILE A 142 -15.10 1.36 -5.11
N THR A 143 -15.66 0.68 -4.12
CA THR A 143 -15.73 1.25 -2.75
C THR A 143 -14.37 1.38 -2.07
N ILE A 144 -13.39 0.58 -2.47
CA ILE A 144 -12.03 0.60 -1.90
C ILE A 144 -11.27 1.87 -2.36
N GLY A 145 -11.53 2.34 -3.58
CA GLY A 145 -10.84 3.49 -4.15
C GLY A 145 -10.93 4.77 -3.32
N PRO A 146 -12.14 5.26 -2.99
CA PRO A 146 -12.33 6.44 -2.15
C PRO A 146 -11.67 6.33 -0.78
N LEU A 147 -11.66 5.15 -0.14
CA LEU A 147 -10.95 4.93 1.11
C LEU A 147 -9.45 5.20 0.96
N LEU A 148 -8.81 4.68 -0.10
CA LEU A 148 -7.39 4.91 -0.34
C LEU A 148 -7.08 6.38 -0.62
N LEU A 149 -7.94 7.08 -1.38
CA LEU A 149 -7.80 8.52 -1.62
C LEU A 149 -7.92 9.31 -0.31
N TRP A 150 -8.85 8.94 0.56
CA TRP A 150 -9.02 9.54 1.87
C TRP A 150 -7.79 9.30 2.77
N LEU A 151 -7.25 8.08 2.79
CA LEU A 151 -6.05 7.75 3.54
C LEU A 151 -4.82 8.50 3.02
N ASP A 152 -4.69 8.70 1.70
CA ASP A 152 -3.63 9.55 1.15
C ASP A 152 -3.73 10.99 1.65
N HIS A 153 -4.94 11.56 1.62
CA HIS A 153 -5.17 12.91 2.14
C HIS A 153 -4.87 13.03 3.64
N LEU A 154 -5.23 12.01 4.44
CA LEU A 154 -5.13 12.07 5.90
C LEU A 154 -3.70 11.82 6.42
N VAL A 155 -2.98 10.85 5.86
CA VAL A 155 -1.68 10.39 6.36
C VAL A 155 -0.55 10.46 5.35
N HIS A 156 -0.78 11.09 4.20
CA HIS A 156 0.19 11.37 3.15
C HIS A 156 0.95 10.12 2.69
N ILE A 157 0.20 9.17 2.11
CA ILE A 157 0.77 7.98 1.45
C ILE A 157 0.58 8.12 -0.07
N PRO A 158 1.50 8.80 -0.80
CA PRO A 158 1.29 9.25 -2.19
C PRO A 158 0.88 8.14 -3.16
N ARG A 159 1.30 6.90 -2.89
CA ARG A 159 0.94 5.74 -3.72
C ARG A 159 -0.54 5.38 -3.66
N TYR A 160 -1.25 5.75 -2.58
CA TYR A 160 -2.68 5.45 -2.46
C TYR A 160 -3.52 6.26 -3.44
N ARG A 161 -3.02 7.41 -3.89
CA ARG A 161 -3.72 8.25 -4.86
C ARG A 161 -3.87 7.58 -6.23
N PRO A 162 -2.80 7.15 -6.92
CA PRO A 162 -2.95 6.46 -8.20
C PRO A 162 -3.67 5.12 -8.07
N VAL A 163 -3.45 4.38 -6.96
CA VAL A 163 -4.13 3.11 -6.71
C VAL A 163 -5.62 3.33 -6.47
N GLY A 164 -6.01 4.34 -5.68
CA GLY A 164 -7.41 4.68 -5.44
C GLY A 164 -8.13 5.02 -6.75
N TRP A 165 -7.54 5.84 -7.60
CA TRP A 165 -8.10 6.13 -8.92
C TRP A 165 -8.17 4.90 -9.83
N ALA A 166 -7.17 4.02 -9.81
CA ALA A 166 -7.20 2.78 -10.58
C ALA A 166 -8.34 1.85 -10.14
N LEU A 167 -8.62 1.76 -8.83
CA LEU A 167 -9.72 0.97 -8.28
C LEU A 167 -11.10 1.59 -8.50
N ILE A 168 -11.19 2.87 -8.84
CA ILE A 168 -12.44 3.52 -9.27
C ILE A 168 -12.61 3.38 -10.78
N ALA A 169 -11.65 3.85 -11.55
CA ALA A 169 -11.74 3.92 -13.01
C ALA A 169 -11.67 2.54 -13.68
N GLY A 170 -10.83 1.63 -13.16
CA GLY A 170 -10.66 0.30 -13.72
C GLY A 170 -11.98 -0.47 -13.83
N PRO A 171 -12.72 -0.69 -12.73
CA PRO A 171 -14.01 -1.36 -12.77
C PRO A 171 -15.02 -0.66 -13.68
N VAL A 172 -15.06 0.68 -13.73
CA VAL A 172 -15.95 1.43 -14.63
C VAL A 172 -15.63 1.12 -16.09
N ILE A 173 -14.35 1.11 -16.47
CA ILE A 173 -13.92 0.75 -17.82
C ILE A 173 -14.26 -0.71 -18.13
N LEU A 174 -14.02 -1.62 -17.20
CA LEU A 174 -14.30 -3.05 -17.38
C LEU A 174 -15.81 -3.29 -17.59
N VAL A 175 -16.67 -2.64 -16.82
CA VAL A 175 -18.12 -2.72 -16.97
C VAL A 175 -18.61 -2.18 -18.32
N ALA A 176 -17.93 -1.15 -18.84
CA ALA A 176 -18.25 -0.58 -20.15
C ALA A 176 -17.82 -1.46 -21.34
N THR A 177 -16.84 -2.36 -21.12
CA THR A 177 -16.19 -3.11 -22.20
C THR A 177 -16.42 -4.62 -22.12
N MET A 178 -16.83 -5.15 -20.96
CA MET A 178 -16.96 -6.57 -20.68
C MET A 178 -18.27 -6.89 -19.96
N SER A 179 -18.69 -8.15 -19.98
CA SER A 179 -19.85 -8.67 -19.27
C SER A 179 -19.65 -10.11 -18.82
N GLY A 180 -20.55 -10.61 -17.95
CA GLY A 180 -20.59 -11.99 -17.50
C GLY A 180 -19.29 -12.46 -16.82
N SER A 181 -18.87 -13.69 -17.09
CA SER A 181 -17.70 -14.31 -16.45
C SER A 181 -16.37 -13.59 -16.75
N ALA A 182 -16.21 -13.05 -17.96
CA ALA A 182 -15.02 -12.29 -18.33
C ALA A 182 -14.85 -11.04 -17.45
N LEU A 183 -15.94 -10.31 -17.19
CA LEU A 183 -15.93 -9.17 -16.29
C LEU A 183 -15.55 -9.58 -14.87
N ALA A 184 -16.13 -10.67 -14.35
CA ALA A 184 -15.84 -11.17 -13.01
C ALA A 184 -14.37 -11.58 -12.84
N VAL A 185 -13.83 -12.34 -13.80
CA VAL A 185 -12.41 -12.77 -13.81
C VAL A 185 -11.48 -11.59 -13.87
N THR A 186 -11.68 -10.69 -14.83
CA THR A 186 -10.78 -9.54 -15.05
C THR A 186 -10.82 -8.58 -13.88
N THR A 187 -12.01 -8.32 -13.30
CA THR A 187 -12.15 -7.50 -12.09
C THR A 187 -11.38 -8.11 -10.91
N GLY A 188 -11.55 -9.42 -10.69
CA GLY A 188 -10.85 -10.14 -9.61
C GLY A 188 -9.33 -10.11 -9.79
N LEU A 189 -8.83 -10.37 -10.99
CA LEU A 189 -7.40 -10.31 -11.29
C LEU A 189 -6.84 -8.91 -11.10
N ALA A 190 -7.47 -7.90 -11.70
CA ALA A 190 -7.01 -6.52 -11.62
C ALA A 190 -6.99 -6.02 -10.16
N ALA A 191 -8.08 -6.20 -9.42
CA ALA A 191 -8.15 -5.81 -8.01
C ALA A 191 -7.12 -6.57 -7.16
N GLY A 192 -7.00 -7.89 -7.34
CA GLY A 192 -6.06 -8.71 -6.59
C GLY A 192 -4.61 -8.32 -6.82
N VAL A 193 -4.20 -8.12 -8.07
CA VAL A 193 -2.83 -7.72 -8.42
C VAL A 193 -2.51 -6.31 -7.91
N VAL A 194 -3.43 -5.35 -8.08
CA VAL A 194 -3.26 -3.97 -7.60
C VAL A 194 -3.13 -3.93 -6.08
N LEU A 195 -3.98 -4.63 -5.35
CA LEU A 195 -3.94 -4.67 -3.88
C LEU A 195 -2.68 -5.39 -3.36
N LEU A 196 -2.30 -6.52 -3.97
CA LEU A 196 -1.08 -7.24 -3.58
C LEU A 196 0.18 -6.42 -3.84
N GLY A 197 0.27 -5.77 -5.00
CA GLY A 197 1.37 -4.87 -5.34
C GLY A 197 1.46 -3.68 -4.39
N THR A 198 0.31 -3.11 -4.02
CA THR A 198 0.24 -1.98 -3.07
C THR A 198 0.68 -2.42 -1.67
N ALA A 199 0.27 -3.60 -1.21
CA ALA A 199 0.70 -4.18 0.05
C ALA A 199 2.22 -4.43 0.06
N ALA A 200 2.76 -5.09 -0.96
CA ALA A 200 4.18 -5.37 -1.08
C ALA A 200 5.03 -4.09 -1.07
N ALA A 201 4.62 -3.09 -1.86
CA ALA A 201 5.27 -1.79 -1.90
C ALA A 201 5.18 -1.05 -0.54
N GLY A 202 4.05 -1.16 0.18
CA GLY A 202 3.88 -0.62 1.53
C GLY A 202 4.86 -1.21 2.53
N PHE A 203 5.06 -2.52 2.50
CA PHE A 203 6.03 -3.21 3.36
C PHE A 203 7.48 -2.91 2.96
N HIS A 204 7.76 -2.76 1.67
CA HIS A 204 9.08 -2.34 1.20
C HIS A 204 9.48 -0.96 1.75
N ASP A 205 8.57 0.01 1.72
CA ASP A 205 8.82 1.33 2.33
C ASP A 205 9.07 1.24 3.82
N LEU A 206 8.32 0.40 4.54
CA LEU A 206 8.53 0.19 5.96
C LEU A 206 9.91 -0.41 6.27
N ALA A 207 10.43 -1.27 5.39
CA ALA A 207 11.78 -1.80 5.50
C ALA A 207 12.84 -0.70 5.38
N GLY A 208 12.67 0.25 4.46
CA GLY A 208 13.57 1.41 4.28
C GLY A 208 13.58 2.39 5.46
N LEU A 209 12.53 2.38 6.29
CA LEU A 209 12.42 3.24 7.48
C LEU A 209 13.05 2.63 8.75
N ARG A 210 13.62 1.42 8.69
CA ARG A 210 14.33 0.83 9.83
C ARG A 210 15.63 1.59 10.10
N PRO A 211 15.91 1.95 11.36
CA PRO A 211 17.21 2.49 11.71
C PRO A 211 18.32 1.48 11.40
N ALA A 212 19.40 1.93 10.76
CA ALA A 212 20.53 1.11 10.33
C ALA A 212 21.29 0.37 11.48
N GLY A 213 20.85 0.56 12.73
CA GLY A 213 21.45 0.02 13.94
C GLY A 213 20.60 -0.99 14.73
N ALA A 214 19.44 -1.38 14.24
CA ALA A 214 18.67 -2.46 14.87
C ALA A 214 19.35 -3.80 14.58
N ALA A 215 20.35 -4.15 15.42
CA ALA A 215 21.02 -5.44 15.38
C ALA A 215 19.99 -6.58 15.35
N ARG A 216 20.23 -7.56 14.49
CA ARG A 216 19.43 -8.79 14.45
C ARG A 216 19.45 -9.40 15.85
N PRO A 217 18.29 -9.63 16.50
CA PRO A 217 18.28 -10.45 17.71
C PRO A 217 18.74 -11.86 17.30
N GLY A 218 19.92 -12.28 17.73
CA GLY A 218 20.39 -13.63 17.49
C GLY A 218 21.83 -13.79 17.00
N SER A 219 22.69 -12.78 17.09
CA SER A 219 24.13 -12.94 16.85
C SER A 219 24.92 -12.95 18.17
N ALA A 220 24.51 -13.77 19.10
CA ALA A 220 25.30 -14.17 20.27
C ALA A 220 25.38 -15.68 20.31
#